data_8b3bd2bb3be83211df7e2d79c06de2c3
#
_entry.id   8b3bd2bb3be83211df7e2d79c06de2c3
#
_cell.length_a   1.000
_cell.length_b   1.000
_cell.length_c   1.000
_cell.angle_alpha   90.00
_cell.angle_beta   90.00
_cell.angle_gamma   90.00
#
_symmetry.space_group_name_H-M   'P 1'
#
loop_
_entity.id
_entity.type
_entity.pdbx_description
1 polymer ?
#
loop_
_entity_poly.entity_id
_entity_poly.type
_entity_poly.pdbx_seq_one_letter_code
_entity_poly.pdbx_strand_id
1 'polypeptide(L)'
;RFRLGVETFDDEFRKNILNKNFSISDGNVFEEILNKYWGVLLMVCIQGQTKEQILLDIKTATDNFQEITISVFNDNGTVVKQDKELTKWFVEEIYPSLQDKQNTEVLISNQDLGVYVQ
;
A
#
# COMPACT_ATOMS: atom_id res chain seq x y z
N ARG A 1 -4.55 -13.24 14.79
CA ARG A 1 -4.47 -12.79 13.39
C ARG A 1 -3.35 -11.79 13.25
N PHE A 2 -2.52 -12.01 12.26
CA PHE A 2 -1.37 -11.16 12.05
C PHE A 2 -1.46 -10.50 10.68
N ARG A 3 -1.08 -9.21 10.62
CA ARG A 3 -0.92 -8.47 9.39
C ARG A 3 0.54 -8.20 9.17
N LEU A 4 0.98 -8.32 7.93
CA LEU A 4 2.36 -8.04 7.56
C LEU A 4 2.43 -6.69 6.85
N GLY A 5 3.30 -5.82 7.31
CA GLY A 5 3.54 -4.54 6.65
C GLY A 5 4.52 -4.69 5.51
N VAL A 6 4.04 -5.12 4.35
CA VAL A 6 4.90 -5.24 3.16
C VAL A 6 5.14 -3.90 2.49
N GLU A 7 4.18 -2.99 2.60
CA GLU A 7 4.18 -1.65 2.02
C GLU A 7 4.05 -1.67 0.51
N THR A 8 4.83 -2.46 -0.19
CA THR A 8 4.70 -2.71 -1.62
C THR A 8 5.24 -4.11 -1.91
N PHE A 9 4.75 -4.72 -2.99
CA PHE A 9 5.31 -5.99 -3.45
C PHE A 9 6.51 -5.80 -4.39
N ASP A 10 6.88 -4.56 -4.67
CA ASP A 10 8.08 -4.23 -5.43
C ASP A 10 9.30 -4.31 -4.50
N ASP A 11 10.07 -5.39 -4.61
CA ASP A 11 11.23 -5.62 -3.75
C ASP A 11 12.29 -4.53 -3.89
N GLU A 12 12.53 -4.05 -5.10
CA GLU A 12 13.53 -3.00 -5.33
C GLU A 12 13.14 -1.70 -4.67
N PHE A 13 11.87 -1.31 -4.82
CA PHE A 13 11.37 -0.09 -4.19
C PHE A 13 11.47 -0.20 -2.68
N ARG A 14 11.07 -1.35 -2.13
CA ARG A 14 11.13 -1.56 -0.69
C ARG A 14 12.55 -1.46 -0.16
N LYS A 15 13.49 -2.05 -0.89
CA LYS A 15 14.89 -2.05 -0.48
C LYS A 15 15.52 -0.68 -0.64
N ASN A 16 15.32 -0.02 -1.79
CA ASN A 16 16.06 1.18 -2.15
C ASN A 16 15.45 2.45 -1.57
N ILE A 17 14.14 2.53 -1.46
CA ILE A 17 13.44 3.74 -1.02
C ILE A 17 12.98 3.59 0.43
N LEU A 18 12.45 2.44 0.79
CA LEU A 18 11.90 2.21 2.14
C LEU A 18 12.92 1.61 3.08
N ASN A 19 14.09 1.24 2.55
CA ASN A 19 15.20 0.71 3.34
C ASN A 19 14.83 -0.54 4.13
N LYS A 20 14.02 -1.40 3.55
CA LYS A 20 13.62 -2.67 4.14
C LYS A 20 14.19 -3.83 3.35
N ASN A 21 14.76 -4.77 4.06
CA ASN A 21 15.62 -5.81 3.50
C ASN A 21 14.99 -7.20 3.55
N PHE A 22 13.82 -7.37 2.93
CA PHE A 22 13.34 -8.74 2.71
C PHE A 22 12.74 -8.84 1.33
N SER A 23 12.79 -10.05 0.76
CA SER A 23 12.33 -10.29 -0.61
C SER A 23 11.03 -11.09 -0.59
N ILE A 24 10.05 -10.65 -1.36
CA ILE A 24 8.77 -11.35 -1.52
C ILE A 24 8.71 -12.05 -2.87
N SER A 25 9.54 -11.66 -3.83
CA SER A 25 9.55 -12.29 -5.15
C SER A 25 10.06 -13.72 -5.12
N ASP A 26 10.74 -14.14 -4.04
CA ASP A 26 11.07 -15.54 -3.83
C ASP A 26 9.77 -16.31 -3.50
N GLY A 27 9.42 -17.27 -4.34
CA GLY A 27 8.17 -18.01 -4.19
C GLY A 27 8.02 -18.74 -2.86
N ASN A 28 9.13 -19.24 -2.29
CA ASN A 28 9.09 -19.91 -0.99
C ASN A 28 8.79 -18.93 0.14
N VAL A 29 9.37 -17.74 0.07
CA VAL A 29 9.11 -16.69 1.06
C VAL A 29 7.66 -16.25 0.98
N PHE A 30 7.14 -16.08 -0.22
CA PHE A 30 5.76 -15.65 -0.41
C PHE A 30 4.78 -16.69 0.15
N GLU A 31 5.03 -17.99 -0.08
CA GLU A 31 4.19 -19.05 0.49
C GLU A 31 4.21 -19.04 2.01
N GLU A 32 5.36 -18.83 2.61
CA GLU A 32 5.46 -18.72 4.06
C GLU A 32 4.65 -17.56 4.60
N ILE A 33 4.68 -16.42 3.89
CA ILE A 33 3.92 -15.24 4.27
C ILE A 33 2.42 -15.55 4.20
N LEU A 34 1.96 -16.17 3.13
CA LEU A 34 0.55 -16.51 2.98
C LEU A 34 0.05 -17.47 4.07
N ASN A 35 0.91 -18.37 4.51
CA ASN A 35 0.55 -19.32 5.56
C ASN A 35 0.53 -18.68 6.94
N LYS A 36 1.29 -17.63 7.15
CA LYS A 36 1.48 -17.03 8.46
C LYS A 36 0.63 -15.80 8.72
N TYR A 37 0.35 -15.03 7.68
CA TYR A 37 -0.34 -13.76 7.84
C TYR A 37 -1.70 -13.77 7.17
N TRP A 38 -2.70 -13.28 7.91
CA TRP A 38 -4.07 -13.14 7.45
C TRP A 38 -4.23 -11.93 6.54
N GLY A 39 -3.56 -10.87 6.89
CA GLY A 39 -3.71 -9.60 6.21
C GLY A 39 -2.40 -8.95 5.85
N VAL A 40 -2.49 -7.91 5.05
CA VAL A 40 -1.32 -7.18 4.59
C VAL A 40 -1.60 -5.68 4.69
N LEU A 41 -0.55 -4.93 5.01
CA LEU A 41 -0.58 -3.47 4.99
C LEU A 41 0.24 -2.99 3.81
N LEU A 42 -0.40 -2.24 2.93
CA LEU A 42 0.24 -1.57 1.80
C LEU A 42 0.39 -0.09 2.09
N MET A 43 1.43 0.51 1.52
CA MET A 43 1.62 1.95 1.57
C MET A 43 1.66 2.48 0.15
N VAL A 44 0.86 3.51 -0.13
CA VAL A 44 0.73 4.06 -1.48
C VAL A 44 1.02 5.55 -1.48
N CYS A 45 1.30 6.09 -2.66
CA CYS A 45 1.50 7.52 -2.89
C CYS A 45 2.81 8.05 -2.32
N ILE A 46 3.85 7.22 -2.39
CA ILE A 46 5.22 7.60 -2.04
C ILE A 46 5.93 8.04 -3.32
N GLN A 47 6.75 9.07 -3.23
CA GLN A 47 7.57 9.49 -4.39
C GLN A 47 8.40 8.33 -4.89
N GLY A 48 8.36 8.10 -6.18
CA GLY A 48 9.04 6.98 -6.81
C GLY A 48 8.13 5.82 -7.17
N GLN A 49 6.95 5.73 -6.57
CA GLN A 49 5.96 4.73 -6.99
C GLN A 49 5.32 5.14 -8.31
N THR A 50 4.76 4.16 -9.01
CA THR A 50 3.98 4.40 -10.22
C THR A 50 2.54 3.96 -10.01
N LYS A 51 1.64 4.52 -10.81
CA LYS A 51 0.22 4.11 -10.77
C LYS A 51 0.10 2.62 -11.03
N GLU A 52 0.86 2.11 -12.01
CA GLU A 52 0.84 0.70 -12.38
C GLU A 52 1.26 -0.19 -11.22
N GLN A 53 2.31 0.18 -10.50
CA GLN A 53 2.76 -0.61 -9.36
C GLN A 53 1.76 -0.57 -8.21
N ILE A 54 1.17 0.59 -7.95
CA ILE A 54 0.14 0.72 -6.92
C ILE A 54 -1.05 -0.19 -7.23
N LEU A 55 -1.52 -0.17 -8.47
CA LEU A 55 -2.64 -1.03 -8.89
C LEU A 55 -2.27 -2.51 -8.80
N LEU A 56 -1.05 -2.85 -9.17
CA LEU A 56 -0.57 -4.23 -9.08
C LEU A 56 -0.48 -4.68 -7.62
N ASP A 57 0.00 -3.82 -6.73
CA ASP A 57 0.06 -4.13 -5.31
C ASP A 57 -1.33 -4.42 -4.74
N ILE A 58 -2.31 -3.59 -5.10
CA ILE A 58 -3.68 -3.78 -4.63
C ILE A 58 -4.25 -5.09 -5.15
N LYS A 59 -4.01 -5.40 -6.43
CA LYS A 59 -4.48 -6.65 -7.02
C LYS A 59 -3.81 -7.84 -6.36
N THR A 60 -2.52 -7.81 -6.17
CA THR A 60 -1.78 -8.89 -5.53
C THR A 60 -2.30 -9.14 -4.10
N ALA A 61 -2.53 -8.06 -3.37
CA ALA A 61 -3.08 -8.17 -2.02
C ALA A 61 -4.49 -8.75 -2.04
N THR A 62 -5.35 -8.24 -2.93
CA THR A 62 -6.73 -8.69 -3.02
C THR A 62 -6.83 -10.16 -3.39
N ASP A 63 -5.95 -10.62 -4.28
CA ASP A 63 -5.97 -12.00 -4.75
C ASP A 63 -5.43 -12.99 -3.72
N ASN A 64 -4.63 -12.55 -2.76
CA ASN A 64 -3.87 -13.46 -1.90
C ASN A 64 -4.14 -13.33 -0.40
N PHE A 65 -4.67 -12.21 0.06
CA PHE A 65 -4.89 -11.98 1.49
C PHE A 65 -6.36 -11.75 1.80
N GLN A 66 -6.74 -12.05 3.02
CA GLN A 66 -8.14 -11.93 3.45
C GLN A 66 -8.48 -10.53 3.93
N GLU A 67 -7.51 -9.83 4.49
CA GLU A 67 -7.69 -8.45 4.94
C GLU A 67 -6.59 -7.58 4.37
N ILE A 68 -6.97 -6.41 3.88
CA ILE A 68 -6.05 -5.49 3.25
C ILE A 68 -6.21 -4.12 3.90
N THR A 69 -5.11 -3.56 4.35
CA THR A 69 -5.08 -2.19 4.83
C THR A 69 -4.19 -1.40 3.88
N ILE A 70 -4.73 -0.32 3.33
CA ILE A 70 -3.99 0.55 2.42
C ILE A 70 -3.82 1.88 3.11
N SER A 71 -2.57 2.27 3.38
CA SER A 71 -2.25 3.53 4.02
C SER A 71 -1.74 4.51 2.97
N VAL A 72 -2.41 5.62 2.82
CA VAL A 72 -1.95 6.70 1.94
C VAL A 72 -0.86 7.45 2.69
N PHE A 73 0.34 7.44 2.12
CA PHE A 73 1.51 8.00 2.78
C PHE A 73 1.39 9.50 2.96
N ASN A 74 1.77 9.98 4.13
CA ASN A 74 1.82 11.39 4.46
C ASN A 74 3.22 11.71 4.98
N ASP A 75 3.74 12.87 4.62
CA ASP A 75 5.08 13.28 5.04
C ASP A 75 5.16 13.31 6.57
N ASN A 76 6.17 12.66 7.10
CA ASN A 76 6.37 12.56 8.54
C ASN A 76 7.77 13.04 8.98
N GLY A 77 8.42 13.83 8.13
CA GLY A 77 9.73 14.37 8.45
C GLY A 77 10.91 13.48 8.12
N THR A 78 10.66 12.31 7.53
CA THR A 78 11.74 11.42 7.07
C THR A 78 12.17 11.76 5.65
N VAL A 79 13.17 11.03 5.15
CA VAL A 79 13.62 11.19 3.77
C VAL A 79 12.61 10.68 2.75
N VAL A 80 11.71 9.81 3.17
CA VAL A 80 10.64 9.31 2.30
C VAL A 80 9.59 10.41 2.19
N LYS A 81 9.18 10.73 0.97
CA LYS A 81 8.27 11.85 0.70
C LYS A 81 6.98 11.39 0.04
N GLN A 82 5.91 12.08 0.36
CA GLN A 82 4.62 11.91 -0.28
C GLN A 82 4.66 12.40 -1.72
N ASP A 83 4.02 11.65 -2.62
CA ASP A 83 3.78 12.11 -3.98
C ASP A 83 2.36 12.66 -4.05
N LYS A 84 2.24 13.98 -4.13
CA LYS A 84 0.94 14.63 -4.08
C LYS A 84 0.08 14.38 -5.31
N GLU A 85 0.69 14.19 -6.46
CA GLU A 85 -0.05 13.85 -7.68
C GLU A 85 -0.63 12.44 -7.59
N LEU A 86 0.16 11.49 -7.10
CA LEU A 86 -0.33 10.14 -6.86
C LEU A 86 -1.43 10.12 -5.81
N THR A 87 -1.29 10.93 -4.77
CA THR A 87 -2.32 11.03 -3.73
C THR A 87 -3.63 11.53 -4.32
N LYS A 88 -3.58 12.59 -5.12
CA LYS A 88 -4.77 13.13 -5.76
C LYS A 88 -5.43 12.09 -6.67
N TRP A 89 -4.63 11.44 -7.50
CA TRP A 89 -5.12 10.39 -8.38
C TRP A 89 -5.78 9.26 -7.59
N PHE A 90 -5.11 8.81 -6.53
CA PHE A 90 -5.61 7.70 -5.72
C PHE A 90 -6.95 8.05 -5.07
N VAL A 91 -7.03 9.22 -4.46
CA VAL A 91 -8.23 9.67 -3.76
C VAL A 91 -9.39 9.84 -4.74
N GLU A 92 -9.12 10.39 -5.91
CA GLU A 92 -10.19 10.71 -6.88
C GLU A 92 -10.63 9.50 -7.69
N GLU A 93 -9.71 8.61 -8.07
CA GLU A 93 -10.02 7.56 -9.03
C GLU A 93 -10.02 6.15 -8.44
N ILE A 94 -9.25 5.89 -7.41
CA ILE A 94 -9.11 4.54 -6.86
C ILE A 94 -9.90 4.36 -5.57
N TYR A 95 -9.82 5.31 -4.66
CA TYR A 95 -10.46 5.23 -3.36
C TYR A 95 -11.98 4.96 -3.45
N PRO A 96 -12.74 5.62 -4.36
CA PRO A 96 -14.16 5.34 -4.44
C PRO A 96 -14.49 3.88 -4.75
N SER A 97 -13.65 3.20 -5.54
CA SER A 97 -13.86 1.80 -5.85
C SER A 97 -13.53 0.87 -4.68
N LEU A 98 -12.75 1.34 -3.71
CA LEU A 98 -12.34 0.55 -2.57
C LEU A 98 -13.27 0.71 -1.37
N GLN A 99 -14.06 1.77 -1.32
CA GLN A 99 -14.93 2.05 -0.18
C GLN A 99 -15.96 0.95 0.07
N ASP A 100 -16.45 0.33 -0.98
CA ASP A 100 -17.48 -0.70 -0.89
C ASP A 100 -16.92 -2.11 -0.77
N LYS A 101 -15.61 -2.28 -0.79
CA LYS A 101 -15.00 -3.60 -0.69
C LYS A 101 -14.91 -4.02 0.77
N GLN A 102 -15.49 -5.18 1.06
CA GLN A 102 -15.33 -5.79 2.36
C GLN A 102 -13.88 -6.20 2.56
N ASN A 103 -13.44 -6.17 3.80
CA ASN A 103 -12.08 -6.60 4.16
C ASN A 103 -10.97 -5.70 3.60
N THR A 104 -11.33 -4.52 3.11
CA THR A 104 -10.35 -3.53 2.64
C THR A 104 -10.58 -2.23 3.41
N GLU A 105 -9.53 -1.79 4.10
CA GLU A 105 -9.53 -0.55 4.86
C GLU A 105 -8.54 0.42 4.25
N VAL A 106 -8.95 1.67 4.04
CA VAL A 106 -8.08 2.71 3.51
C VAL A 106 -7.90 3.78 4.57
N LEU A 107 -6.65 4.02 4.95
CA LEU A 107 -6.30 5.02 5.95
C LEU A 107 -5.75 6.24 5.23
N ILE A 108 -6.47 7.34 5.31
CA ILE A 108 -6.10 8.60 4.67
C ILE A 108 -6.19 9.69 5.70
N SER A 109 -5.14 10.52 5.81
CA SER A 109 -5.19 11.65 6.72
C SER A 109 -6.09 12.75 6.16
N ASN A 110 -6.71 13.53 7.04
CA ASN A 110 -7.55 14.65 6.60
C ASN A 110 -6.76 15.69 5.81
N GLN A 111 -5.46 15.80 6.08
CA GLN A 111 -4.60 16.72 5.33
C GLN A 111 -4.46 16.30 3.87
N ASP A 112 -4.38 14.99 3.62
CA ASP A 112 -4.25 14.48 2.26
C ASP A 112 -5.53 14.67 1.47
N LEU A 113 -6.66 14.52 2.14
CA LEU A 113 -7.96 14.64 1.49
C LEU A 113 -8.38 16.08 1.29
N GLY A 114 -7.92 16.99 2.14
CA GLY A 114 -8.31 18.39 2.04
C GLY A 114 -9.82 18.55 2.02
N VAL A 115 -10.33 19.09 0.91
CA VAL A 115 -11.77 19.31 0.76
C VAL A 115 -12.57 18.03 0.55
N TYR A 116 -11.91 16.92 0.24
CA TYR A 116 -12.63 15.67 -0.07
C TYR A 116 -13.28 15.03 1.15
N VAL A 117 -12.86 15.40 2.33
CA VAL A 117 -13.32 14.81 3.59
C VAL A 117 -14.27 15.73 4.33
N GLN A 118 -14.55 16.86 3.79
CA GLN A 118 -15.43 17.84 4.43
C GLN A 118 -16.92 17.44 4.48
#